data_55a616416336b8a8c1f46afab2d33856
#
_entry.id   55a616416336b8a8c1f46afab2d33856
#
_cell.length_a   1.000
_cell.length_b   1.000
_cell.length_c   1.000
_cell.angle_alpha   90.00
_cell.angle_beta   90.00
_cell.angle_gamma   90.00
#
_symmetry.space_group_name_H-M   'P 1'
#
loop_
_entity.id
_entity.type
_entity.pdbx_description
1 polymer ?
#
loop_
_entity_poly.entity_id
_entity_poly.type
_entity_poly.pdbx_seq_one_letter_code
_entity_poly.pdbx_strand_id
1 'polypeptide(L)'
;LINKNKRIKILIAPHDFFDAVHIFGNMFFNDFYDWLEFLGKISEKTNYDWYIKNRPNHPGKFQIYQPHTQKIIDKICSKYKNIKVLPNNYSHNQIISEGINFVLTCYGSVGVEYAYFKIPVINASLNNPHVAYNFNIQPKNKKDYIDIILNLKKYVNFGRKISKEEIKEY
;
A
#
# COMPACT_ATOMS: atom_id res chain seq x y z
N LEU A 1 15.09 -8.33 -5.88
CA LEU A 1 15.07 -6.98 -5.29
C LEU A 1 14.49 -6.97 -3.88
N ILE A 2 13.57 -7.85 -3.58
CA ILE A 2 13.00 -8.02 -2.24
C ILE A 2 13.93 -8.91 -1.40
N ASN A 3 14.19 -8.51 -0.16
CA ASN A 3 15.11 -9.20 0.73
C ASN A 3 14.64 -10.63 1.03
N LYS A 4 15.57 -11.61 1.00
CA LYS A 4 15.29 -13.03 1.34
C LYS A 4 15.46 -13.32 2.84
N ASN A 5 15.05 -12.41 3.71
CA ASN A 5 15.12 -12.60 5.15
C ASN A 5 13.72 -12.96 5.75
N LYS A 6 13.65 -13.20 7.07
CA LYS A 6 12.43 -13.55 7.79
C LYS A 6 11.63 -12.33 8.28
N ARG A 7 12.03 -11.08 7.92
CA ARG A 7 11.29 -9.89 8.33
C ARG A 7 9.97 -9.80 7.57
N ILE A 8 9.00 -9.14 8.18
CA ILE A 8 7.76 -8.78 7.49
C ILE A 8 8.10 -7.77 6.39
N LYS A 9 7.60 -8.04 5.18
CA LYS A 9 7.81 -7.25 3.97
C LYS A 9 6.53 -6.52 3.62
N ILE A 10 6.61 -5.21 3.49
CA ILE A 10 5.48 -4.32 3.24
C ILE A 10 5.67 -3.65 1.89
N LEU A 11 4.66 -3.68 1.05
CA LEU A 11 4.58 -2.87 -0.15
C LEU A 11 3.69 -1.66 0.09
N ILE A 12 4.20 -0.47 -0.15
CA ILE A 12 3.41 0.75 -0.29
C ILE A 12 3.02 0.88 -1.77
N ALA A 13 1.72 0.89 -2.04
CA ALA A 13 1.15 1.12 -3.36
C ALA A 13 0.50 2.52 -3.37
N PRO A 14 1.25 3.58 -3.73
CA PRO A 14 0.77 4.95 -3.70
C PRO A 14 -0.20 5.22 -4.86
N HIS A 15 -0.94 6.30 -4.71
CA HIS A 15 -1.72 6.93 -5.78
C HIS A 15 -0.90 8.01 -6.48
N ASP A 16 -1.36 8.44 -7.65
CA ASP A 16 -0.90 9.70 -8.22
C ASP A 16 -1.33 10.85 -7.29
N PHE A 17 -0.40 11.77 -7.00
CA PHE A 17 -0.67 12.88 -6.07
C PHE A 17 -1.70 13.89 -6.62
N PHE A 18 -2.02 13.79 -7.91
CA PHE A 18 -3.04 14.57 -8.60
C PHE A 18 -4.36 13.82 -8.77
N ASP A 19 -4.41 12.57 -8.31
CA ASP A 19 -5.65 11.78 -8.32
C ASP A 19 -6.58 12.26 -7.18
N ALA A 20 -7.81 12.06 -7.37
CA ALA A 20 -9.01 12.47 -6.64
C ALA A 20 -9.01 12.30 -5.10
N VAL A 21 -8.00 12.80 -4.40
CA VAL A 21 -7.89 12.74 -2.92
C VAL A 21 -9.17 13.17 -2.23
N HIS A 22 -9.85 14.22 -2.76
CA HIS A 22 -11.02 14.80 -2.15
C HIS A 22 -12.35 14.17 -2.60
N ILE A 23 -12.34 13.39 -3.69
CA ILE A 23 -13.56 12.76 -4.23
C ILE A 23 -14.03 11.61 -3.33
N PHE A 24 -13.10 10.77 -2.87
CA PHE A 24 -13.45 9.62 -2.03
C PHE A 24 -13.68 9.99 -0.57
N GLY A 25 -13.07 11.08 -0.07
CA GLY A 25 -13.20 11.54 1.31
C GLY A 25 -12.71 10.51 2.36
N ASN A 26 -12.88 10.85 3.63
CA ASN A 26 -12.63 9.96 4.78
C ASN A 26 -11.26 9.25 4.80
N MET A 27 -10.25 9.81 4.15
CA MET A 27 -8.87 9.40 4.31
C MET A 27 -8.36 9.76 5.72
N PHE A 28 -7.52 8.93 6.34
CA PHE A 28 -6.98 9.19 7.68
C PHE A 28 -5.92 10.29 7.72
N PHE A 29 -5.49 10.77 6.58
CA PHE A 29 -4.46 11.76 6.36
C PHE A 29 -5.01 12.89 5.50
N ASN A 30 -4.39 14.07 5.55
CA ASN A 30 -4.85 15.22 4.78
C ASN A 30 -4.75 14.98 3.27
N ASP A 31 -3.71 14.28 2.84
CA ASP A 31 -3.46 13.91 1.45
C ASP A 31 -2.49 12.70 1.36
N PHE A 32 -2.16 12.28 0.13
CA PHE A 32 -1.23 11.17 -0.11
C PHE A 32 0.21 11.50 0.32
N TYR A 33 0.60 12.77 0.33
CA TYR A 33 1.92 13.19 0.79
C TYR A 33 2.04 13.03 2.31
N ASP A 34 1.06 13.52 3.07
CA ASP A 34 0.99 13.36 4.53
C ASP A 34 0.97 11.88 4.93
N TRP A 35 0.25 11.05 4.17
CA TRP A 35 0.26 9.60 4.35
C TRP A 35 1.65 8.98 4.14
N LEU A 36 2.36 9.33 3.06
CA LEU A 36 3.71 8.82 2.80
C LEU A 36 4.74 9.34 3.82
N GLU A 37 4.65 10.60 4.22
CA GLU A 37 5.48 11.16 5.30
C GLU A 37 5.27 10.40 6.62
N PHE A 38 4.02 10.06 6.93
CA PHE A 38 3.71 9.23 8.08
C PHE A 38 4.32 7.84 7.97
N LEU A 39 4.16 7.16 6.83
CA LEU A 39 4.74 5.83 6.60
C LEU A 39 6.27 5.86 6.67
N GLY A 40 6.89 6.93 6.18
CA GLY A 40 8.33 7.16 6.34
C GLY A 40 8.75 7.16 7.80
N LYS A 41 8.08 7.95 8.64
CA LYS A 41 8.34 8.00 10.10
C LYS A 41 8.11 6.65 10.79
N ILE A 42 7.10 5.90 10.39
CA ILE A 42 6.81 4.57 10.94
C ILE A 42 7.86 3.54 10.50
N SER A 43 8.36 3.65 9.28
CA SER A 43 9.39 2.74 8.78
C SER A 43 10.66 2.76 9.64
N GLU A 44 10.99 3.91 10.21
CA GLU A 44 12.16 4.06 11.11
C GLU A 44 11.93 3.46 12.50
N LYS A 45 10.66 3.25 12.89
CA LYS A 45 10.27 2.73 14.22
C LYS A 45 9.99 1.23 14.21
N THR A 46 10.05 0.58 13.04
CA THR A 46 9.70 -0.83 12.88
C THR A 46 10.85 -1.64 12.28
N ASN A 47 10.93 -2.91 12.64
CA ASN A 47 11.88 -3.84 12.05
C ASN A 47 11.24 -4.64 10.90
N TYR A 48 10.65 -3.91 9.93
CA TYR A 48 10.07 -4.45 8.72
C TYR A 48 10.94 -4.07 7.51
N ASP A 49 10.81 -4.80 6.42
CA ASP A 49 11.37 -4.41 5.14
C ASP A 49 10.30 -3.66 4.35
N TRP A 50 10.55 -2.39 4.08
CA TRP A 50 9.62 -1.48 3.43
C TRP A 50 9.99 -1.27 1.97
N TYR A 51 9.00 -1.39 1.11
CA TYR A 51 9.10 -1.19 -0.33
C TYR A 51 8.02 -0.23 -0.80
N ILE A 52 8.34 0.61 -1.77
CA ILE A 52 7.36 1.43 -2.46
C ILE A 52 7.50 1.21 -3.96
N LYS A 53 6.37 1.05 -4.64
CA LYS A 53 6.33 0.91 -6.08
C LYS A 53 5.34 1.89 -6.67
N ASN A 54 5.84 2.78 -7.52
CA ASN A 54 4.98 3.65 -8.31
C ASN A 54 4.20 2.85 -9.38
N ARG A 55 3.13 3.43 -9.87
CA ARG A 55 2.35 2.86 -10.99
C ARG A 55 3.24 2.68 -12.22
N PRO A 56 2.97 1.68 -13.08
CA PRO A 56 3.59 1.61 -14.39
C PRO A 56 3.25 2.86 -15.21
N ASN A 57 4.17 3.28 -16.06
CA ASN A 57 3.92 4.37 -16.99
C ASN A 57 2.77 4.01 -17.95
N HIS A 58 1.66 4.74 -17.86
CA HIS A 58 0.57 4.61 -18.83
C HIS A 58 0.82 5.55 -20.02
N PRO A 59 0.79 5.06 -21.27
CA PRO A 59 0.73 5.93 -22.41
C PRO A 59 -0.61 6.68 -22.41
N GLY A 60 -0.59 8.01 -22.49
CA GLY A 60 -1.81 8.83 -22.59
C GLY A 60 -1.79 10.08 -21.74
N LYS A 61 -2.98 10.68 -21.52
CA LYS A 61 -3.17 11.99 -20.86
C LYS A 61 -2.55 12.10 -19.47
N PHE A 62 -2.34 10.99 -18.76
CA PHE A 62 -1.77 10.97 -17.41
C PHE A 62 -0.23 10.91 -17.37
N GLN A 63 0.44 10.80 -18.52
CA GLN A 63 1.91 10.80 -18.59
C GLN A 63 2.56 12.07 -18.01
N ILE A 64 1.82 13.18 -18.04
CA ILE A 64 2.30 14.49 -17.56
C ILE A 64 2.52 14.48 -16.02
N TYR A 65 1.74 13.71 -15.28
CA TYR A 65 1.74 13.72 -13.81
C TYR A 65 2.69 12.69 -13.19
N GLN A 66 3.02 11.62 -13.89
CA GLN A 66 3.88 10.55 -13.38
C GLN A 66 5.28 11.00 -12.95
N PRO A 67 5.99 11.88 -13.69
CA PRO A 67 7.28 12.39 -13.24
C PRO A 67 7.19 13.16 -11.92
N HIS A 68 6.07 13.82 -11.64
CA HIS A 68 5.86 14.54 -10.38
C HIS A 68 5.64 13.57 -9.22
N THR A 69 4.81 12.54 -9.41
CA THR A 69 4.63 11.47 -8.41
C THR A 69 5.94 10.80 -8.09
N GLN A 70 6.76 10.46 -9.10
CA GLN A 70 8.06 9.83 -8.89
C GLN A 70 9.01 10.74 -8.10
N LYS A 71 9.09 12.03 -8.44
CA LYS A 71 9.92 13.01 -7.69
C LYS A 71 9.53 13.09 -6.22
N ILE A 72 8.24 13.03 -5.90
CA ILE A 72 7.77 13.03 -4.52
C ILE A 72 8.18 11.74 -3.81
N ILE A 73 8.01 10.59 -4.44
CA ILE A 73 8.46 9.30 -3.90
C ILE A 73 9.97 9.33 -3.63
N ASP A 74 10.77 9.80 -4.58
CA ASP A 74 12.22 9.89 -4.45
C ASP A 74 12.62 10.82 -3.30
N LYS A 75 11.92 11.95 -3.13
CA LYS A 75 12.12 12.88 -2.00
C LYS A 75 11.82 12.18 -0.66
N ILE A 76 10.71 11.47 -0.54
CA ILE A 76 10.34 10.72 0.67
C ILE A 76 11.40 9.64 0.96
N CYS A 77 11.78 8.83 -0.02
CA CYS A 77 12.76 7.76 0.15
C CYS A 77 14.19 8.27 0.38
N SER A 78 14.52 9.47 -0.09
CA SER A 78 15.79 10.12 0.24
C SER A 78 15.86 10.54 1.71
N LYS A 79 14.72 10.91 2.31
CA LYS A 79 14.58 11.25 3.72
C LYS A 79 14.48 10.00 4.61
N TYR A 80 13.71 9.01 4.21
CA TYR A 80 13.44 7.79 4.98
C TYR A 80 14.10 6.57 4.33
N LYS A 81 15.35 6.30 4.72
CA LYS A 81 16.21 5.28 4.06
C LYS A 81 15.75 3.84 4.24
N ASN A 82 14.80 3.58 5.15
CA ASN A 82 14.22 2.26 5.37
C ASN A 82 13.25 1.86 4.25
N ILE A 83 12.76 2.80 3.44
CA ILE A 83 11.86 2.52 2.32
C ILE A 83 12.68 2.38 1.04
N LYS A 84 12.62 1.23 0.41
CA LYS A 84 13.28 0.93 -0.87
C LYS A 84 12.32 1.13 -2.04
N VAL A 85 12.74 1.92 -3.03
CA VAL A 85 11.96 2.10 -4.26
C VAL A 85 12.16 0.88 -5.16
N LEU A 86 11.06 0.28 -5.59
CA LEU A 86 11.07 -0.77 -6.61
C LEU A 86 10.97 -0.14 -8.00
N PRO A 87 11.63 -0.72 -9.02
CA PRO A 87 11.52 -0.22 -10.39
C PRO A 87 10.08 -0.27 -10.92
N ASN A 88 9.69 0.71 -11.73
CA ASN A 88 8.32 0.79 -12.28
C ASN A 88 7.94 -0.41 -13.14
N ASN A 89 8.90 -1.03 -13.81
CA ASN A 89 8.71 -2.23 -14.63
C ASN A 89 8.69 -3.53 -13.80
N TYR A 90 8.88 -3.47 -12.47
CA TYR A 90 8.82 -4.64 -11.61
C TYR A 90 7.35 -5.05 -11.44
N SER A 91 7.00 -6.24 -11.93
CA SER A 91 5.59 -6.66 -11.97
C SER A 91 5.04 -7.01 -10.58
N HIS A 92 3.73 -6.88 -10.39
CA HIS A 92 3.06 -7.34 -9.16
C HIS A 92 3.25 -8.83 -8.94
N ASN A 93 3.25 -9.65 -10.01
CA ASN A 93 3.51 -11.08 -9.90
C ASN A 93 4.92 -11.39 -9.38
N GLN A 94 5.93 -10.62 -9.78
CA GLN A 94 7.29 -10.75 -9.23
C GLN A 94 7.32 -10.38 -7.74
N ILE A 95 6.68 -9.27 -7.36
CA ILE A 95 6.57 -8.84 -5.95
C ILE A 95 5.92 -9.93 -5.10
N ILE A 96 4.83 -10.51 -5.59
CA ILE A 96 4.11 -11.60 -4.91
C ILE A 96 5.00 -12.84 -4.77
N SER A 97 5.65 -13.27 -5.84
CA SER A 97 6.53 -14.46 -5.85
C SER A 97 7.76 -14.28 -4.95
N GLU A 98 8.23 -13.06 -4.74
CA GLU A 98 9.34 -12.76 -3.82
C GLU A 98 8.90 -12.62 -2.35
N GLY A 99 7.60 -12.81 -2.06
CA GLY A 99 7.08 -13.03 -0.71
C GLY A 99 6.77 -11.77 0.06
N ILE A 100 6.13 -10.79 -0.59
CA ILE A 100 5.53 -9.65 0.11
C ILE A 100 4.45 -10.15 1.09
N ASN A 101 4.37 -9.58 2.28
CA ASN A 101 3.45 -10.03 3.32
C ASN A 101 2.24 -9.13 3.48
N PHE A 102 2.38 -7.83 3.25
CA PHE A 102 1.31 -6.83 3.39
C PHE A 102 1.42 -5.77 2.30
N VAL A 103 0.28 -5.21 1.92
CA VAL A 103 0.21 -4.06 1.04
C VAL A 103 -0.54 -2.92 1.73
N LEU A 104 -0.04 -1.69 1.59
CA LEU A 104 -0.68 -0.49 2.09
C LEU A 104 -1.12 0.37 0.91
N THR A 105 -2.38 0.80 0.92
CA THR A 105 -2.95 1.73 -0.06
C THR A 105 -4.04 2.58 0.59
N CYS A 106 -4.53 3.59 -0.11
CA CYS A 106 -5.70 4.37 0.34
C CYS A 106 -6.99 3.87 -0.33
N TYR A 107 -7.03 3.91 -1.67
CA TYR A 107 -8.22 3.60 -2.48
C TYR A 107 -7.93 2.62 -3.63
N GLY A 108 -6.69 2.13 -3.76
CA GLY A 108 -6.21 1.45 -4.96
C GLY A 108 -6.87 0.10 -5.24
N SER A 109 -7.09 -0.21 -6.52
CA SER A 109 -7.52 -1.53 -7.00
C SER A 109 -6.63 -2.68 -6.54
N VAL A 110 -5.38 -2.39 -6.17
CA VAL A 110 -4.46 -3.34 -5.53
C VAL A 110 -5.09 -4.03 -4.32
N GLY A 111 -6.12 -3.42 -3.70
CA GLY A 111 -6.88 -4.02 -2.61
C GLY A 111 -7.50 -5.36 -2.99
N VAL A 112 -8.14 -5.46 -4.14
CA VAL A 112 -8.71 -6.73 -4.63
C VAL A 112 -7.64 -7.60 -5.28
N GLU A 113 -6.71 -7.01 -6.02
CA GLU A 113 -5.65 -7.74 -6.73
C GLU A 113 -4.80 -8.59 -5.77
N TYR A 114 -4.29 -7.99 -4.69
CA TYR A 114 -3.48 -8.71 -3.71
C TYR A 114 -4.30 -9.64 -2.81
N ALA A 115 -5.56 -9.28 -2.50
CA ALA A 115 -6.47 -10.16 -1.79
C ALA A 115 -6.70 -11.47 -2.53
N TYR A 116 -6.78 -11.45 -3.87
CA TYR A 116 -6.89 -12.66 -4.70
C TYR A 116 -5.73 -13.65 -4.45
N PHE A 117 -4.53 -13.15 -4.19
CA PHE A 117 -3.35 -13.93 -3.83
C PHE A 117 -3.23 -14.19 -2.32
N LYS A 118 -4.26 -13.92 -1.53
CA LYS A 118 -4.28 -14.10 -0.08
C LYS A 118 -3.26 -13.22 0.66
N ILE A 119 -2.86 -12.11 0.09
CA ILE A 119 -1.98 -11.12 0.70
C ILE A 119 -2.84 -10.02 1.32
N PRO A 120 -2.77 -9.81 2.65
CA PRO A 120 -3.54 -8.78 3.32
C PRO A 120 -3.22 -7.38 2.82
N VAL A 121 -4.26 -6.62 2.51
CA VAL A 121 -4.17 -5.20 2.17
C VAL A 121 -4.78 -4.37 3.29
N ILE A 122 -4.14 -3.27 3.66
CA ILE A 122 -4.58 -2.34 4.70
C ILE A 122 -4.89 -1.01 4.04
N ASN A 123 -6.13 -0.55 4.15
CA ASN A 123 -6.58 0.69 3.55
C ASN A 123 -6.43 1.87 4.52
N ALA A 124 -5.92 3.00 4.05
CA ALA A 124 -5.75 4.22 4.84
C ALA A 124 -6.96 5.17 4.75
N SER A 125 -8.14 4.61 4.55
CA SER A 125 -9.39 5.36 4.37
C SER A 125 -10.59 4.56 4.86
N LEU A 126 -11.61 5.26 5.38
CA LEU A 126 -12.92 4.68 5.70
C LEU A 126 -13.84 4.53 4.48
N ASN A 127 -13.56 5.24 3.39
CA ASN A 127 -14.38 5.24 2.18
C ASN A 127 -13.55 4.76 0.98
N ASN A 128 -13.08 3.52 1.02
CA ASN A 128 -12.37 2.90 -0.10
C ASN A 128 -13.31 1.98 -0.89
N PRO A 129 -12.98 1.61 -2.14
CA PRO A 129 -13.84 0.79 -2.99
C PRO A 129 -14.22 -0.58 -2.39
N HIS A 130 -13.43 -1.06 -1.44
CA HIS A 130 -13.58 -2.39 -0.85
C HIS A 130 -14.25 -2.38 0.53
N VAL A 131 -14.81 -1.25 0.97
CA VAL A 131 -15.34 -1.07 2.34
C VAL A 131 -16.47 -2.05 2.69
N ALA A 132 -17.23 -2.50 1.70
CA ALA A 132 -18.33 -3.46 1.88
C ALA A 132 -17.86 -4.92 2.00
N TYR A 133 -16.57 -5.20 1.81
CA TYR A 133 -15.99 -6.53 1.75
C TYR A 133 -14.99 -6.79 2.87
N ASN A 134 -14.83 -8.07 3.24
CA ASN A 134 -13.94 -8.49 4.33
C ASN A 134 -12.57 -8.99 3.86
N PHE A 135 -12.25 -8.89 2.57
CA PHE A 135 -10.98 -9.35 2.05
C PHE A 135 -9.80 -8.40 2.32
N ASN A 136 -10.05 -7.18 2.79
CA ASN A 136 -9.04 -6.23 3.23
C ASN A 136 -9.14 -5.93 4.73
N ILE A 137 -8.05 -5.53 5.34
CA ILE A 137 -8.03 -5.01 6.71
C ILE A 137 -8.53 -3.57 6.65
N GLN A 138 -9.67 -3.31 7.31
CA GLN A 138 -10.36 -2.02 7.34
C GLN A 138 -10.17 -1.37 8.73
N PRO A 139 -9.20 -0.46 8.91
CA PRO A 139 -9.03 0.26 10.17
C PRO A 139 -10.22 1.17 10.42
N LYS A 140 -10.63 1.28 11.68
CA LYS A 140 -11.79 2.09 12.09
C LYS A 140 -11.49 3.59 12.15
N ASN A 141 -10.24 3.97 12.29
CA ASN A 141 -9.75 5.35 12.38
C ASN A 141 -8.22 5.38 12.25
N LYS A 142 -7.63 6.57 12.25
CA LYS A 142 -6.17 6.78 12.16
C LYS A 142 -5.40 6.07 13.27
N LYS A 143 -5.89 6.07 14.49
CA LYS A 143 -5.24 5.41 15.64
C LYS A 143 -5.19 3.89 15.41
N ASP A 144 -6.30 3.30 15.02
CA ASP A 144 -6.40 1.88 14.71
C ASP A 144 -5.48 1.48 13.53
N TYR A 145 -5.42 2.33 12.48
CA TYR A 145 -4.48 2.16 11.37
C TYR A 145 -3.02 2.10 11.85
N ILE A 146 -2.63 3.01 12.74
CA ILE A 146 -1.30 3.05 13.34
C ILE A 146 -1.04 1.78 14.16
N ASP A 147 -1.98 1.39 15.01
CA ASP A 147 -1.86 0.22 15.87
C ASP A 147 -1.74 -1.08 15.07
N ILE A 148 -2.48 -1.20 13.96
CA ILE A 148 -2.38 -2.33 13.04
C ILE A 148 -0.97 -2.40 12.43
N ILE A 149 -0.45 -1.29 11.88
CA ILE A 149 0.88 -1.26 11.24
C ILE A 149 1.98 -1.61 12.25
N LEU A 150 1.91 -1.08 13.46
CA LEU A 150 2.91 -1.38 14.49
C LEU A 150 2.86 -2.85 14.96
N ASN A 151 1.74 -3.54 14.74
CA ASN A 151 1.49 -4.90 15.22
C ASN A 151 1.20 -5.91 14.10
N LEU A 152 1.78 -5.76 12.90
CA LEU A 152 1.49 -6.61 11.74
C LEU A 152 1.66 -8.11 11.99
N LYS A 153 2.51 -8.51 12.94
CA LYS A 153 2.64 -9.92 13.35
C LYS A 153 1.31 -10.57 13.74
N LYS A 154 0.37 -9.81 14.29
CA LYS A 154 -0.97 -10.32 14.65
C LYS A 154 -1.84 -10.62 13.44
N TYR A 155 -1.50 -10.07 12.28
CA TYR A 155 -2.30 -10.12 11.05
C TYR A 155 -1.71 -11.01 9.95
N VAL A 156 -0.57 -11.67 10.18
CA VAL A 156 0.09 -12.53 9.17
C VAL A 156 -0.79 -13.68 8.67
N ASN A 157 -1.76 -14.11 9.48
CA ASN A 157 -2.71 -15.15 9.11
C ASN A 157 -4.02 -14.59 8.50
N PHE A 158 -4.17 -13.28 8.37
CA PHE A 158 -5.39 -12.69 7.81
C PHE A 158 -5.69 -13.19 6.41
N GLY A 159 -4.67 -13.34 5.57
CA GLY A 159 -4.82 -13.85 4.21
C GLY A 159 -5.50 -15.22 4.12
N ARG A 160 -5.37 -16.08 5.14
CA ARG A 160 -6.05 -17.38 5.18
C ARG A 160 -7.57 -17.26 5.32
N LYS A 161 -8.07 -16.15 5.84
CA LYS A 161 -9.50 -15.87 6.06
C LYS A 161 -10.18 -15.24 4.86
N ILE A 162 -9.41 -14.77 3.87
CA ILE A 162 -9.97 -14.11 2.69
C ILE A 162 -10.76 -15.13 1.87
N SER A 163 -12.04 -14.85 1.59
CA SER A 163 -12.88 -15.66 0.72
C SER A 163 -12.61 -15.36 -0.75
N LYS A 164 -12.49 -16.38 -1.58
CA LYS A 164 -12.40 -16.21 -3.04
C LYS A 164 -13.76 -15.91 -3.67
N GLU A 165 -14.81 -16.39 -3.05
CA GLU A 165 -16.18 -16.13 -3.46
C GLU A 165 -16.48 -14.63 -3.32
N GLU A 166 -16.17 -14.04 -2.17
CA GLU A 166 -16.33 -12.61 -1.91
C GLU A 166 -15.52 -11.72 -2.88
N ILE A 167 -14.31 -12.17 -3.27
CA ILE A 167 -13.52 -11.47 -4.30
C ILE A 167 -14.16 -11.52 -5.69
N LYS A 168 -14.89 -12.59 -6.02
CA LYS A 168 -15.58 -12.72 -7.31
C LYS A 168 -16.86 -11.90 -7.38
N GLU A 169 -17.45 -11.57 -6.23
CA GLU A 169 -18.64 -10.71 -6.15
C GLU A 169 -18.29 -9.22 -6.35
N TYR A 170 -17.06 -8.82 -6.05
CA TYR A 170 -16.54 -7.48 -6.31
C TYR A 170 -16.29 -7.25 -7.81
#